data_e784bed71fe498a578e29c9a84ef6ed9
#
_entry.id   e784bed71fe498a578e29c9a84ef6ed9
#
_cell.length_a   1.000
_cell.length_b   1.000
_cell.length_c   1.000
_cell.angle_alpha   90.00
_cell.angle_beta   90.00
_cell.angle_gamma   90.00
#
_symmetry.space_group_name_H-M   'P 1'
#
loop_
_entity.id
_entity.type
_entity.pdbx_description
1 polymer ?
#
loop_
_entity_poly.entity_id
_entity_poly.type
_entity_poly.pdbx_seq_one_letter_code
_entity_poly.pdbx_strand_id
1 'polypeptide(L)'
;MTGSTPLLPRYALGNWWSRYWPYTSDEYLNLIDRFKTEKIPLSIGVLDMDWHITDIPTRFGSGWTGYSWNRNLIPNPEQLLQQLHDRKLKLSLNVHPADGIRAYEEAYPRVAKRLGLNVELEEPAIFDFFNPSFREAYFKDVHYKLEKQGVDFWWIDWQQGTQGMLDPLWLLNHYHYQDSCKNSEGGLILSRYAGPGSHRYPVGFSGDTIISWNSLRFQPYFTATASNIGYSWWSHDIGGHMLGDYDEELQTRWLQFGVFSPITRLHSSRSPFNSKEPWFFSETTSKIMKKYLRLRHQMIPYLYNNMIQLIQITVTPRVMFIPECNILTILLMMKCIDMLL
;
A
#
# COMPACT_ATOMS: atom_id res chain seq x y z
N MET A 1 -1.91 26.82 2.02
CA MET A 1 -3.36 26.60 2.09
C MET A 1 -3.71 25.11 2.19
N THR A 2 -3.03 24.22 1.46
CA THR A 2 -3.37 22.78 1.44
C THR A 2 -2.71 21.94 2.54
N GLY A 3 -1.85 22.51 3.37
CA GLY A 3 -1.06 21.83 4.40
C GLY A 3 0.28 21.29 3.85
N SER A 4 1.15 20.87 4.75
CA SER A 4 2.46 20.29 4.40
C SER A 4 2.36 18.78 4.17
N THR A 5 3.22 18.26 3.30
CA THR A 5 3.45 16.81 3.16
C THR A 5 4.25 16.35 4.39
N PRO A 6 3.83 15.31 5.10
CA PRO A 6 4.54 14.81 6.26
C PRO A 6 5.80 14.02 5.89
N LEU A 7 6.69 13.87 6.86
CA LEU A 7 7.85 12.99 6.75
C LEU A 7 7.40 11.52 6.82
N LEU A 8 7.84 10.71 5.85
CA LEU A 8 7.59 9.27 5.89
C LEU A 8 8.53 8.57 6.87
N PRO A 9 8.08 7.49 7.51
CA PRO A 9 8.99 6.57 8.17
C PRO A 9 10.04 6.05 7.19
N ARG A 10 11.30 5.98 7.64
CA ARG A 10 12.42 5.62 6.76
C ARG A 10 12.25 4.27 6.05
N TYR A 11 11.61 3.31 6.70
CA TYR A 11 11.37 1.98 6.13
C TYR A 11 10.44 2.02 4.91
N ALA A 12 9.57 3.04 4.79
CA ALA A 12 8.69 3.20 3.63
C ALA A 12 9.44 3.43 2.32
N LEU A 13 10.69 3.89 2.38
CA LEU A 13 11.53 4.14 1.20
C LEU A 13 12.24 2.88 0.66
N GLY A 14 12.19 1.76 1.37
CA GLY A 14 12.74 0.48 0.92
C GLY A 14 11.85 -0.26 -0.08
N ASN A 15 12.17 -1.50 -0.38
CA ASN A 15 11.37 -2.34 -1.26
C ASN A 15 10.16 -2.92 -0.51
N TRP A 16 8.99 -2.86 -1.13
CA TRP A 16 7.76 -3.47 -0.65
C TRP A 16 7.46 -4.71 -1.48
N TRP A 17 7.11 -5.81 -0.82
CA TRP A 17 6.49 -6.95 -1.45
C TRP A 17 4.99 -6.91 -1.24
N SER A 18 4.24 -7.00 -2.32
CA SER A 18 2.78 -6.99 -2.34
C SER A 18 2.28 -7.86 -3.47
N ARG A 19 1.29 -8.70 -3.22
CA ARG A 19 0.63 -9.49 -4.25
C ARG A 19 -0.76 -9.90 -3.79
N TYR A 20 -1.74 -9.76 -4.66
CA TYR A 20 -3.03 -10.39 -4.49
C TYR A 20 -2.88 -11.90 -4.71
N TRP A 21 -2.66 -12.64 -3.64
CA TRP A 21 -2.40 -14.07 -3.64
C TRP A 21 -2.80 -14.68 -2.30
N PRO A 22 -3.51 -15.86 -2.29
CA PRO A 22 -3.95 -16.51 -1.05
C PRO A 22 -2.78 -17.24 -0.37
N TYR A 23 -1.81 -16.49 0.12
CA TYR A 23 -0.66 -17.06 0.82
C TYR A 23 -1.07 -17.78 2.10
N THR A 24 -0.57 -19.00 2.26
CA THR A 24 -0.46 -19.61 3.59
C THR A 24 0.68 -18.96 4.37
N SER A 25 0.66 -19.12 5.71
CA SER A 25 1.76 -18.64 6.56
C SER A 25 3.12 -19.13 6.10
N ASP A 26 3.23 -20.42 5.80
CA ASP A 26 4.49 -21.05 5.38
C ASP A 26 4.95 -20.56 4.00
N GLU A 27 4.03 -20.43 3.04
CA GLU A 27 4.36 -19.90 1.72
C GLU A 27 4.90 -18.48 1.80
N TYR A 28 4.26 -17.62 2.62
CA TYR A 28 4.71 -16.25 2.76
C TYR A 28 6.07 -16.14 3.46
N LEU A 29 6.30 -16.92 4.51
CA LEU A 29 7.60 -16.99 5.19
C LEU A 29 8.70 -17.51 4.27
N ASN A 30 8.43 -18.57 3.51
CA ASN A 30 9.37 -19.14 2.55
C ASN A 30 9.70 -18.13 1.44
N LEU A 31 8.72 -17.38 0.97
CA LEU A 31 8.92 -16.31 0.00
C LEU A 31 9.87 -15.24 0.53
N ILE A 32 9.63 -14.75 1.75
CA ILE A 32 10.48 -13.73 2.38
C ILE A 32 11.91 -14.26 2.61
N ASP A 33 12.04 -15.49 3.07
CA ASP A 33 13.34 -16.13 3.26
C ASP A 33 14.07 -16.34 1.93
N ARG A 34 13.34 -16.57 0.84
CA ARG A 34 13.94 -16.63 -0.50
C ARG A 34 14.47 -15.27 -0.95
N PHE A 35 13.74 -14.18 -0.75
CA PHE A 35 14.27 -12.83 -1.00
C PHE A 35 15.59 -12.59 -0.26
N LYS A 36 15.66 -13.00 1.02
CA LYS A 36 16.88 -12.91 1.82
C LYS A 36 18.02 -13.76 1.26
N THR A 37 17.75 -15.00 0.86
CA THR A 37 18.74 -15.92 0.24
C THR A 37 19.27 -15.34 -1.07
N GLU A 38 18.40 -14.73 -1.88
CA GLU A 38 18.74 -14.05 -3.12
C GLU A 38 19.41 -12.68 -2.89
N LYS A 39 19.65 -12.30 -1.64
CA LYS A 39 20.25 -11.02 -1.22
C LYS A 39 19.47 -9.81 -1.72
N ILE A 40 18.14 -9.91 -1.76
CA ILE A 40 17.24 -8.82 -2.10
C ILE A 40 16.62 -8.31 -0.81
N PRO A 41 16.95 -7.09 -0.36
CA PRO A 41 16.39 -6.54 0.86
C PRO A 41 14.93 -6.12 0.65
N LEU A 42 14.11 -6.39 1.67
CA LEU A 42 12.73 -5.92 1.77
C LEU A 42 12.58 -5.10 3.06
N SER A 43 11.70 -4.12 3.05
CA SER A 43 11.32 -3.34 4.23
C SER A 43 9.88 -3.56 4.66
N ILE A 44 8.99 -3.82 3.71
CA ILE A 44 7.56 -3.97 3.95
C ILE A 44 7.04 -5.22 3.25
N GLY A 45 6.24 -5.97 3.99
CA GLY A 45 5.38 -7.02 3.48
C GLY A 45 3.92 -6.59 3.52
N VAL A 46 3.19 -6.85 2.45
CA VAL A 46 1.75 -6.57 2.34
C VAL A 46 1.01 -7.89 2.15
N LEU A 47 0.03 -8.14 2.99
CA LEU A 47 -0.95 -9.20 2.79
C LEU A 47 -2.21 -8.56 2.19
N ASP A 48 -2.55 -8.99 0.98
CA ASP A 48 -3.74 -8.55 0.27
C ASP A 48 -4.98 -9.31 0.76
N MET A 49 -6.15 -9.00 0.25
CA MET A 49 -7.45 -9.32 0.85
C MET A 49 -7.66 -10.78 1.31
N ASP A 50 -6.92 -11.76 0.82
CA ASP A 50 -7.03 -13.15 1.28
C ASP A 50 -6.53 -13.38 2.74
N TRP A 51 -5.95 -12.36 3.39
CA TRP A 51 -5.64 -12.44 4.81
C TRP A 51 -6.89 -12.61 5.67
N HIS A 52 -8.03 -12.06 5.23
CA HIS A 52 -9.33 -12.22 5.89
C HIS A 52 -10.20 -13.27 5.18
N ILE A 53 -11.33 -13.62 5.80
CA ILE A 53 -12.29 -14.54 5.25
C ILE A 53 -12.97 -13.89 4.03
N THR A 54 -12.81 -14.49 2.85
CA THR A 54 -13.39 -14.04 1.57
C THR A 54 -14.52 -14.93 1.08
N ASP A 55 -14.54 -16.19 1.48
CA ASP A 55 -15.63 -17.14 1.20
C ASP A 55 -16.67 -17.04 2.31
N ILE A 56 -17.70 -16.22 2.09
CA ILE A 56 -18.75 -15.91 3.05
C ILE A 56 -20.13 -16.18 2.47
N PRO A 57 -21.14 -16.45 3.31
CA PRO A 57 -22.53 -16.51 2.85
C PRO A 57 -22.96 -15.21 2.15
N THR A 58 -23.60 -15.32 1.00
CA THR A 58 -23.98 -14.19 0.15
C THR A 58 -24.85 -13.13 0.83
N ARG A 59 -25.59 -13.51 1.90
CA ARG A 59 -26.37 -12.56 2.71
C ARG A 59 -25.50 -11.52 3.43
N PHE A 60 -24.20 -11.78 3.56
CA PHE A 60 -23.26 -10.86 4.21
C PHE A 60 -22.49 -9.97 3.21
N GLY A 61 -22.59 -10.21 1.92
CA GLY A 61 -21.90 -9.44 0.89
C GLY A 61 -21.08 -10.30 -0.06
N SER A 62 -20.08 -9.68 -0.69
CA SER A 62 -19.24 -10.29 -1.72
C SER A 62 -17.97 -10.96 -1.19
N GLY A 63 -17.62 -10.75 0.09
CA GLY A 63 -16.34 -11.18 0.65
C GLY A 63 -15.16 -10.23 0.36
N TRP A 64 -15.41 -9.08 -0.29
CA TRP A 64 -14.38 -8.05 -0.48
C TRP A 64 -14.08 -7.31 0.83
N THR A 65 -15.10 -6.99 1.62
CA THR A 65 -14.93 -6.44 2.96
C THR A 65 -14.73 -7.57 3.96
N GLY A 66 -13.70 -7.48 4.81
CA GLY A 66 -13.46 -8.42 5.89
C GLY A 66 -12.40 -7.94 6.87
N TYR A 67 -12.55 -8.40 8.13
CA TYR A 67 -11.67 -8.01 9.26
C TYR A 67 -11.31 -9.20 10.15
N SER A 68 -11.74 -10.41 9.80
CA SER A 68 -11.45 -11.63 10.54
C SER A 68 -10.45 -12.48 9.79
N TRP A 69 -9.38 -12.88 10.45
CA TRP A 69 -8.33 -13.69 9.83
C TRP A 69 -8.86 -14.97 9.17
N ASN A 70 -8.42 -15.22 7.96
CA ASN A 70 -8.62 -16.51 7.30
C ASN A 70 -7.71 -17.57 7.94
N ARG A 71 -8.25 -18.25 8.96
CA ARG A 71 -7.49 -19.25 9.73
C ARG A 71 -7.13 -20.50 8.92
N ASN A 72 -7.74 -20.71 7.76
CA ASN A 72 -7.35 -21.80 6.86
C ASN A 72 -5.99 -21.50 6.19
N LEU A 73 -5.71 -20.22 5.89
CA LEU A 73 -4.44 -19.79 5.32
C LEU A 73 -3.44 -19.38 6.41
N ILE A 74 -3.91 -18.68 7.43
CA ILE A 74 -3.11 -18.11 8.51
C ILE A 74 -3.65 -18.58 9.87
N PRO A 75 -3.32 -19.82 10.28
CA PRO A 75 -3.85 -20.39 11.51
C PRO A 75 -3.49 -19.60 12.77
N ASN A 76 -2.29 -19.04 12.82
CA ASN A 76 -1.77 -18.27 13.95
C ASN A 76 -1.18 -16.93 13.46
N PRO A 77 -2.02 -15.88 13.32
CA PRO A 77 -1.57 -14.58 12.81
C PRO A 77 -0.49 -13.92 13.66
N GLU A 78 -0.62 -13.96 14.98
CA GLU A 78 0.34 -13.35 15.88
C GLU A 78 1.74 -13.96 15.69
N GLN A 79 1.80 -15.27 15.51
CA GLN A 79 3.06 -15.98 15.25
C GLN A 79 3.64 -15.59 13.89
N LEU A 80 2.81 -15.54 12.84
CA LEU A 80 3.25 -15.11 11.51
C LEU A 80 3.81 -13.69 11.54
N LEU A 81 3.06 -12.74 12.11
CA LEU A 81 3.46 -11.34 12.18
C LEU A 81 4.75 -11.17 13.00
N GLN A 82 4.88 -11.87 14.14
CA GLN A 82 6.12 -11.87 14.93
C GLN A 82 7.31 -12.39 14.12
N GLN A 83 7.16 -13.51 13.42
CA GLN A 83 8.22 -14.07 12.58
C GLN A 83 8.64 -13.16 11.42
N LEU A 84 7.70 -12.38 10.88
CA LEU A 84 7.99 -11.37 9.86
C LEU A 84 8.69 -10.15 10.46
N HIS A 85 8.30 -9.70 11.65
CA HIS A 85 9.01 -8.67 12.41
C HIS A 85 10.44 -9.08 12.77
N ASP A 86 10.66 -10.34 13.15
CA ASP A 86 12.01 -10.88 13.41
C ASP A 86 12.90 -10.81 12.16
N ARG A 87 12.29 -10.87 10.97
CA ARG A 87 12.94 -10.65 9.67
C ARG A 87 13.08 -9.16 9.30
N LYS A 88 12.74 -8.25 10.21
CA LYS A 88 12.82 -6.77 10.06
C LYS A 88 11.87 -6.19 9.02
N LEU A 89 10.74 -6.83 8.77
CA LEU A 89 9.68 -6.32 7.93
C LEU A 89 8.64 -5.55 8.74
N LYS A 90 8.11 -4.49 8.17
CA LYS A 90 6.84 -3.87 8.59
C LYS A 90 5.70 -4.48 7.79
N LEU A 91 4.53 -4.62 8.41
CA LEU A 91 3.41 -5.36 7.85
C LEU A 91 2.20 -4.46 7.61
N SER A 92 1.64 -4.56 6.41
CA SER A 92 0.38 -3.92 6.04
C SER A 92 -0.66 -4.96 5.64
N LEU A 93 -1.90 -4.74 6.06
CA LEU A 93 -3.06 -5.47 5.57
C LEU A 93 -3.90 -4.59 4.67
N ASN A 94 -4.43 -5.16 3.59
CA ASN A 94 -5.39 -4.52 2.73
C ASN A 94 -6.79 -4.54 3.36
N VAL A 95 -7.55 -3.46 3.22
CA VAL A 95 -8.97 -3.38 3.63
C VAL A 95 -9.83 -2.70 2.59
N HIS A 96 -11.01 -3.29 2.35
CA HIS A 96 -12.08 -2.74 1.51
C HIS A 96 -13.31 -2.51 2.41
N PRO A 97 -13.50 -1.34 3.03
CA PRO A 97 -14.43 -1.19 4.15
C PRO A 97 -15.91 -1.03 3.79
N ALA A 98 -16.27 -1.06 2.52
CA ALA A 98 -17.56 -0.60 2.00
C ALA A 98 -18.79 -1.34 2.56
N ASP A 99 -18.69 -2.65 2.82
CA ASP A 99 -19.81 -3.44 3.35
C ASP A 99 -20.01 -3.27 4.86
N GLY A 100 -19.15 -2.48 5.53
CA GLY A 100 -19.21 -2.30 6.98
C GLY A 100 -18.77 -3.54 7.74
N ILE A 101 -19.32 -3.77 8.96
CA ILE A 101 -18.99 -4.94 9.80
C ILE A 101 -20.19 -5.83 9.91
N ARG A 102 -20.05 -7.07 9.46
CA ARG A 102 -21.12 -8.07 9.35
C ARG A 102 -21.06 -9.08 10.50
N ALA A 103 -22.16 -9.81 10.73
CA ALA A 103 -22.31 -10.68 11.88
C ALA A 103 -21.34 -11.87 11.93
N TYR A 104 -20.75 -12.28 10.79
CA TYR A 104 -19.72 -13.33 10.76
C TYR A 104 -18.34 -12.87 11.28
N GLU A 105 -18.12 -11.56 11.41
CA GLU A 105 -16.85 -11.02 11.82
C GLU A 105 -16.56 -11.24 13.33
N GLU A 106 -15.34 -11.62 13.68
CA GLU A 106 -14.93 -11.75 15.08
C GLU A 106 -15.12 -10.45 15.89
N ALA A 107 -15.09 -9.32 15.24
CA ALA A 107 -15.28 -8.02 15.85
C ALA A 107 -16.77 -7.68 16.10
N TYR A 108 -17.68 -8.29 15.36
CA TYR A 108 -19.10 -7.90 15.31
C TYR A 108 -19.78 -7.80 16.69
N PRO A 109 -19.64 -8.75 17.65
CA PRO A 109 -20.32 -8.63 18.94
C PRO A 109 -19.95 -7.34 19.70
N ARG A 110 -18.69 -6.90 19.60
CA ARG A 110 -18.22 -5.67 20.25
C ARG A 110 -18.77 -4.43 19.54
N VAL A 111 -18.72 -4.45 18.21
CA VAL A 111 -19.23 -3.37 17.36
C VAL A 111 -20.74 -3.21 17.56
N ALA A 112 -21.49 -4.31 17.51
CA ALA A 112 -22.95 -4.32 17.70
C ALA A 112 -23.33 -3.77 19.08
N LYS A 113 -22.62 -4.19 20.15
CA LYS A 113 -22.82 -3.64 21.50
C LYS A 113 -22.60 -2.13 21.54
N ARG A 114 -21.54 -1.61 20.91
CA ARG A 114 -21.22 -0.17 20.90
C ARG A 114 -22.27 0.63 20.12
N LEU A 115 -22.75 0.09 19.01
CA LEU A 115 -23.70 0.76 18.12
C LEU A 115 -25.16 0.51 18.50
N GLY A 116 -25.43 -0.37 19.46
CA GLY A 116 -26.79 -0.72 19.88
C GLY A 116 -27.56 -1.54 18.85
N LEU A 117 -26.85 -2.37 18.05
CA LEU A 117 -27.45 -3.20 17.00
C LEU A 117 -28.06 -4.48 17.57
N ASN A 118 -29.06 -5.01 16.89
CA ASN A 118 -29.70 -6.26 17.25
C ASN A 118 -28.88 -7.47 16.78
N VAL A 119 -28.14 -8.09 17.72
CA VAL A 119 -27.27 -9.25 17.43
C VAL A 119 -28.04 -10.49 17.00
N GLU A 120 -29.26 -10.71 17.53
CA GLU A 120 -30.10 -11.88 17.20
C GLU A 120 -30.60 -11.82 15.75
N LEU A 121 -30.83 -10.62 15.23
CA LEU A 121 -31.21 -10.38 13.84
C LEU A 121 -30.02 -10.22 12.91
N GLU A 122 -28.80 -10.42 13.37
CA GLU A 122 -27.55 -10.19 12.60
C GLU A 122 -27.50 -8.79 11.96
N GLU A 123 -28.06 -7.76 12.66
CA GLU A 123 -28.15 -6.40 12.14
C GLU A 123 -26.76 -5.86 11.77
N PRO A 124 -26.52 -5.50 10.49
CA PRO A 124 -25.19 -5.11 10.06
C PRO A 124 -24.80 -3.72 10.59
N ALA A 125 -23.54 -3.56 11.00
CA ALA A 125 -22.96 -2.23 11.17
C ALA A 125 -22.63 -1.66 9.78
N ILE A 126 -23.57 -0.97 9.18
CA ILE A 126 -23.42 -0.35 7.85
C ILE A 126 -22.25 0.64 7.88
N PHE A 127 -21.45 0.62 6.83
CA PHE A 127 -20.34 1.58 6.71
C PHE A 127 -20.88 3.01 6.67
N ASP A 128 -20.56 3.77 7.70
CA ASP A 128 -20.87 5.20 7.81
C ASP A 128 -19.74 5.94 8.49
N PHE A 129 -18.75 6.36 7.70
CA PHE A 129 -17.58 7.04 8.23
C PHE A 129 -17.85 8.51 8.63
N PHE A 130 -19.03 9.03 8.33
CA PHE A 130 -19.50 10.34 8.83
C PHE A 130 -20.02 10.24 10.27
N ASN A 131 -20.45 9.06 10.71
CA ASN A 131 -20.93 8.80 12.06
C ASN A 131 -19.75 8.60 13.05
N PRO A 132 -19.60 9.45 14.06
CA PRO A 132 -18.52 9.31 15.06
C PRO A 132 -18.53 7.97 15.81
N SER A 133 -19.71 7.43 16.12
CA SER A 133 -19.84 6.17 16.83
C SER A 133 -19.38 5.00 15.98
N PHE A 134 -19.68 5.02 14.66
CA PHE A 134 -19.16 4.02 13.73
C PHE A 134 -17.63 4.11 13.63
N ARG A 135 -17.06 5.33 13.50
CA ARG A 135 -15.59 5.49 13.47
C ARG A 135 -14.93 4.97 14.73
N GLU A 136 -15.53 5.23 15.90
CA GLU A 136 -15.00 4.70 17.16
C GLU A 136 -15.03 3.17 17.21
N ALA A 137 -16.14 2.54 16.79
CA ALA A 137 -16.26 1.09 16.67
C ALA A 137 -15.22 0.52 15.70
N TYR A 138 -15.10 1.14 14.54
CA TYR A 138 -14.19 0.75 13.48
C TYR A 138 -12.71 0.71 13.94
N PHE A 139 -12.24 1.74 14.64
CA PHE A 139 -10.88 1.74 15.16
C PHE A 139 -10.74 0.88 16.42
N LYS A 140 -11.54 1.11 17.46
CA LYS A 140 -11.33 0.49 18.77
C LYS A 140 -11.68 -0.99 18.81
N ASP A 141 -12.78 -1.37 18.16
CA ASP A 141 -13.31 -2.74 18.26
C ASP A 141 -12.80 -3.66 17.14
N VAL A 142 -12.33 -3.08 16.01
CA VAL A 142 -11.79 -3.82 14.87
C VAL A 142 -10.28 -3.64 14.75
N HIS A 143 -9.79 -2.46 14.33
CA HIS A 143 -8.40 -2.24 13.92
C HIS A 143 -7.39 -2.41 15.06
N TYR A 144 -7.65 -1.85 16.24
CA TYR A 144 -6.69 -1.93 17.36
C TYR A 144 -6.44 -3.36 17.84
N LYS A 145 -7.38 -4.29 17.63
CA LYS A 145 -7.13 -5.69 17.93
C LYS A 145 -6.09 -6.28 16.96
N LEU A 146 -6.23 -5.98 15.68
CA LEU A 146 -5.32 -6.44 14.62
C LEU A 146 -3.93 -5.79 14.76
N GLU A 147 -3.88 -4.51 15.11
CA GLU A 147 -2.62 -3.81 15.39
C GLU A 147 -1.87 -4.40 16.60
N LYS A 148 -2.59 -4.78 17.66
CA LYS A 148 -2.00 -5.50 18.80
C LYS A 148 -1.43 -6.86 18.44
N GLN A 149 -1.93 -7.48 17.38
CA GLN A 149 -1.42 -8.75 16.87
C GLN A 149 -0.13 -8.56 16.04
N GLY A 150 0.17 -7.31 15.62
CA GLY A 150 1.40 -6.98 14.92
C GLY A 150 1.22 -6.32 13.56
N VAL A 151 0.02 -5.82 13.22
CA VAL A 151 -0.18 -5.01 12.00
C VAL A 151 0.42 -3.61 12.23
N ASP A 152 1.32 -3.16 11.36
CA ASP A 152 2.02 -1.89 11.52
C ASP A 152 1.26 -0.71 10.89
N PHE A 153 0.61 -0.91 9.75
CA PHE A 153 -0.19 0.12 9.07
C PHE A 153 -1.19 -0.51 8.10
N TRP A 154 -2.04 0.33 7.48
CA TRP A 154 -3.18 -0.13 6.68
C TRP A 154 -3.06 0.30 5.23
N TRP A 155 -3.47 -0.62 4.32
CA TRP A 155 -3.77 -0.31 2.94
C TRP A 155 -5.28 -0.22 2.77
N ILE A 156 -5.76 1.03 2.55
CA ILE A 156 -7.19 1.34 2.40
C ILE A 156 -7.49 1.40 0.90
N ASP A 157 -8.18 0.40 0.39
CA ASP A 157 -8.56 0.35 -1.02
C ASP A 157 -10.06 0.64 -1.17
N TRP A 158 -10.39 1.93 -1.25
CA TRP A 158 -11.75 2.40 -1.45
C TRP A 158 -12.00 2.63 -2.93
N GLN A 159 -13.00 1.91 -3.51
CA GLN A 159 -13.35 1.97 -4.94
C GLN A 159 -14.83 2.28 -5.17
N GLN A 160 -15.60 2.55 -4.11
CA GLN A 160 -17.07 2.65 -4.15
C GLN A 160 -17.59 4.06 -4.42
N GLY A 161 -16.68 5.04 -4.61
CA GLY A 161 -17.03 6.43 -4.91
C GLY A 161 -17.74 7.13 -3.75
N THR A 162 -18.66 8.03 -4.09
CA THR A 162 -19.36 8.86 -3.10
C THR A 162 -20.47 8.10 -2.37
N GLN A 163 -20.62 8.40 -1.08
CA GLN A 163 -21.80 8.05 -0.29
C GLN A 163 -22.60 9.33 -0.03
N GLY A 164 -23.77 9.45 -0.68
CA GLY A 164 -24.49 10.71 -0.70
C GLY A 164 -23.75 11.80 -1.50
N MET A 165 -23.53 12.97 -0.89
CA MET A 165 -22.85 14.11 -1.54
C MET A 165 -21.33 14.15 -1.35
N LEU A 166 -20.77 13.29 -0.50
CA LEU A 166 -19.37 13.32 -0.12
C LEU A 166 -18.68 11.98 -0.37
N ASP A 167 -17.41 12.03 -0.75
CA ASP A 167 -16.57 10.85 -0.85
C ASP A 167 -15.97 10.53 0.53
N PRO A 168 -16.32 9.37 1.13
CA PRO A 168 -15.78 8.99 2.43
C PRO A 168 -14.28 8.69 2.40
N LEU A 169 -13.67 8.51 1.23
CA LEU A 169 -12.24 8.24 1.10
C LEU A 169 -11.38 9.34 1.74
N TRP A 170 -11.81 10.61 1.65
CA TRP A 170 -11.09 11.69 2.29
C TRP A 170 -11.07 11.53 3.83
N LEU A 171 -12.20 11.16 4.44
CA LEU A 171 -12.29 10.90 5.87
C LEU A 171 -11.51 9.64 6.26
N LEU A 172 -11.61 8.57 5.46
CA LEU A 172 -10.81 7.35 5.66
C LEU A 172 -9.33 7.69 5.71
N ASN A 173 -8.81 8.42 4.72
CA ASN A 173 -7.41 8.83 4.67
C ASN A 173 -7.03 9.68 5.88
N HIS A 174 -7.87 10.66 6.22
CA HIS A 174 -7.62 11.55 7.35
C HIS A 174 -7.53 10.77 8.67
N TYR A 175 -8.56 10.00 9.01
CA TYR A 175 -8.61 9.34 10.30
C TYR A 175 -7.62 8.18 10.42
N HIS A 176 -7.44 7.37 9.37
CA HIS A 176 -6.41 6.32 9.39
C HIS A 176 -5.01 6.89 9.52
N TYR A 177 -4.72 7.98 8.80
CA TYR A 177 -3.41 8.63 8.92
C TYR A 177 -3.19 9.21 10.31
N GLN A 178 -4.18 9.94 10.86
CA GLN A 178 -4.09 10.50 12.22
C GLN A 178 -3.94 9.38 13.28
N ASP A 179 -4.61 8.26 13.07
CA ASP A 179 -4.50 7.11 13.96
C ASP A 179 -3.10 6.49 13.88
N SER A 180 -2.54 6.32 12.69
CA SER A 180 -1.19 5.80 12.49
C SER A 180 -0.09 6.68 13.09
N CYS A 181 -0.33 8.00 13.24
CA CYS A 181 0.61 8.94 13.88
C CYS A 181 0.80 8.71 15.38
N LYS A 182 0.01 7.84 16.02
CA LYS A 182 0.21 7.48 17.44
C LYS A 182 1.52 6.73 17.67
N ASN A 183 2.07 6.14 16.63
CA ASN A 183 3.35 5.45 16.67
C ASN A 183 4.50 6.45 16.56
N SER A 184 5.55 6.26 17.35
CA SER A 184 6.72 7.15 17.41
C SER A 184 7.52 7.26 16.10
N GLU A 185 7.32 6.34 15.16
CA GLU A 185 8.04 6.29 13.88
C GLU A 185 7.43 7.20 12.79
N GLY A 186 6.29 7.86 13.09
CA GLY A 186 5.51 8.67 12.14
C GLY A 186 4.36 7.90 11.50
N GLY A 187 3.38 8.64 10.94
CA GLY A 187 2.20 8.06 10.30
C GLY A 187 2.49 7.47 8.92
N LEU A 188 1.80 6.39 8.59
CA LEU A 188 1.82 5.77 7.27
C LEU A 188 0.48 5.10 6.97
N ILE A 189 -0.05 5.35 5.77
CA ILE A 189 -1.11 4.56 5.16
C ILE A 189 -0.74 4.27 3.70
N LEU A 190 -1.39 3.32 3.07
CA LEU A 190 -1.42 3.18 1.62
C LEU A 190 -2.87 3.36 1.19
N SER A 191 -3.17 4.35 0.33
CA SER A 191 -4.55 4.64 -0.05
C SER A 191 -4.66 5.38 -1.37
N ARG A 192 -5.87 5.48 -1.92
CA ARG A 192 -6.15 6.17 -3.17
C ARG A 192 -6.20 7.69 -2.98
N TYR A 193 -6.06 8.43 -4.10
CA TYR A 193 -6.21 9.88 -4.13
C TYR A 193 -7.66 10.28 -3.89
N ALA A 194 -7.88 11.12 -2.88
CA ALA A 194 -9.20 11.59 -2.43
C ALA A 194 -9.44 13.08 -2.72
N GLY A 195 -8.75 13.65 -3.70
CA GLY A 195 -8.87 15.08 -4.03
C GLY A 195 -7.77 15.96 -3.43
N PRO A 196 -7.90 17.28 -3.54
CA PRO A 196 -6.94 18.24 -3.02
C PRO A 196 -6.67 18.07 -1.52
N GLY A 197 -5.40 18.07 -1.13
CA GLY A 197 -4.98 17.84 0.25
C GLY A 197 -4.61 16.39 0.60
N SER A 198 -4.78 15.44 -0.34
CA SER A 198 -4.39 14.02 -0.14
C SER A 198 -2.90 13.82 0.17
N HIS A 199 -2.04 14.75 -0.26
CA HIS A 199 -0.60 14.72 0.04
C HIS A 199 -0.28 14.76 1.54
N ARG A 200 -1.24 15.15 2.39
CA ARG A 200 -1.10 15.14 3.85
C ARG A 200 -1.20 13.75 4.46
N TYR A 201 -1.66 12.78 3.71
CA TYR A 201 -1.96 11.42 4.18
C TYR A 201 -1.25 10.36 3.30
N PRO A 202 0.10 10.36 3.29
CA PRO A 202 0.85 9.42 2.47
C PRO A 202 0.78 7.98 3.02
N VAL A 203 0.89 7.04 2.13
CA VAL A 203 1.27 7.04 0.71
C VAL A 203 0.01 6.87 -0.15
N GLY A 204 -0.01 7.53 -1.32
CA GLY A 204 -1.02 7.27 -2.33
C GLY A 204 -0.67 6.10 -3.24
N PHE A 205 -1.64 5.52 -3.95
CA PHE A 205 -1.39 4.58 -5.03
C PHE A 205 -2.36 4.78 -6.21
N SER A 206 -1.93 4.35 -7.41
CA SER A 206 -2.66 4.59 -8.65
C SER A 206 -3.83 3.63 -8.90
N GLY A 207 -3.93 2.55 -8.13
CA GLY A 207 -4.85 1.45 -8.41
C GLY A 207 -4.30 0.48 -9.46
N ASP A 208 -5.17 -0.42 -9.92
CA ASP A 208 -4.83 -1.54 -10.76
C ASP A 208 -4.36 -1.08 -12.15
N THR A 209 -3.12 -1.40 -12.48
CA THR A 209 -2.49 -0.96 -13.73
C THR A 209 -2.37 -2.13 -14.70
N ILE A 210 -2.79 -1.93 -15.94
CA ILE A 210 -2.64 -2.93 -17.01
C ILE A 210 -1.16 -3.11 -17.36
N ILE A 211 -0.72 -4.35 -17.54
CA ILE A 211 0.64 -4.69 -17.96
C ILE A 211 0.79 -4.30 -19.44
N SER A 212 1.37 -3.14 -19.72
CA SER A 212 1.63 -2.67 -21.08
C SER A 212 2.70 -1.58 -21.14
N TRP A 213 3.35 -1.46 -22.30
CA TRP A 213 4.28 -0.35 -22.57
C TRP A 213 3.61 1.03 -22.46
N ASN A 214 2.33 1.13 -22.83
CA ASN A 214 1.59 2.39 -22.70
C ASN A 214 1.40 2.78 -21.24
N SER A 215 1.11 1.82 -20.37
CA SER A 215 1.03 2.03 -18.92
C SER A 215 2.37 2.48 -18.35
N LEU A 216 3.48 1.83 -18.74
CA LEU A 216 4.82 2.26 -18.31
C LEU A 216 5.14 3.68 -18.79
N ARG A 217 4.87 3.99 -20.07
CA ARG A 217 5.11 5.34 -20.64
C ARG A 217 4.36 6.44 -19.88
N PHE A 218 3.20 6.14 -19.33
CA PHE A 218 2.41 7.08 -18.54
C PHE A 218 3.01 7.36 -17.15
N GLN A 219 3.73 6.41 -16.54
CA GLN A 219 4.20 6.54 -15.16
C GLN A 219 5.13 7.74 -14.91
N PRO A 220 6.14 8.04 -15.73
CA PRO A 220 6.98 9.23 -15.56
C PRO A 220 6.17 10.53 -15.63
N TYR A 221 5.29 10.64 -16.60
CA TYR A 221 4.41 11.80 -16.75
C TYR A 221 3.53 12.01 -15.51
N PHE A 222 2.87 10.94 -15.06
CA PHE A 222 2.02 11.01 -13.87
C PHE A 222 2.82 11.37 -12.62
N THR A 223 3.98 10.76 -12.42
CA THR A 223 4.86 11.02 -11.26
C THR A 223 5.27 12.50 -11.22
N ALA A 224 5.64 13.06 -12.35
CA ALA A 224 6.01 14.47 -12.45
C ALA A 224 4.83 15.41 -12.16
N THR A 225 3.67 15.16 -12.78
CA THR A 225 2.50 16.02 -12.63
C THR A 225 1.86 15.92 -11.24
N ALA A 226 1.83 14.75 -10.63
CA ALA A 226 1.37 14.55 -9.26
C ALA A 226 2.25 15.32 -8.25
N SER A 227 3.55 15.34 -8.46
CA SER A 227 4.49 16.11 -7.62
C SER A 227 4.20 17.61 -7.66
N ASN A 228 3.74 18.16 -8.78
CA ASN A 228 3.41 19.58 -8.92
C ASN A 228 2.26 20.05 -8.01
N ILE A 229 1.38 19.14 -7.61
CA ILE A 229 0.29 19.41 -6.65
C ILE A 229 0.62 18.95 -5.23
N GLY A 230 1.89 18.62 -4.95
CA GLY A 230 2.35 18.13 -3.64
C GLY A 230 2.09 16.65 -3.38
N TYR A 231 1.45 15.92 -4.30
CA TYR A 231 1.18 14.48 -4.18
C TYR A 231 2.42 13.66 -4.60
N SER A 232 3.51 13.87 -3.87
CA SER A 232 4.84 13.34 -4.22
C SER A 232 5.03 11.90 -3.78
N TRP A 233 4.38 11.47 -2.68
CA TRP A 233 4.53 10.13 -2.12
C TRP A 233 3.42 9.23 -2.63
N TRP A 234 3.66 8.62 -3.78
CA TRP A 234 2.70 7.70 -4.37
C TRP A 234 3.40 6.46 -4.92
N SER A 235 2.64 5.40 -5.02
CA SER A 235 3.04 4.08 -5.49
C SER A 235 2.25 3.72 -6.75
N HIS A 236 2.91 3.10 -7.70
CA HIS A 236 2.27 2.38 -8.79
C HIS A 236 2.62 0.90 -8.72
N ASP A 237 1.90 0.07 -9.46
CA ASP A 237 2.17 -1.35 -9.55
C ASP A 237 3.35 -1.58 -10.50
N ILE A 238 4.56 -1.74 -9.94
CA ILE A 238 5.77 -1.91 -10.74
C ILE A 238 5.71 -3.23 -11.52
N GLY A 239 5.74 -3.11 -12.85
CA GLY A 239 5.54 -4.22 -13.77
C GLY A 239 4.09 -4.44 -14.19
N GLY A 240 3.17 -3.59 -13.71
CA GLY A 240 1.72 -3.70 -13.93
C GLY A 240 1.05 -4.75 -13.05
N HIS A 241 -0.24 -4.57 -12.78
CA HIS A 241 -1.02 -5.41 -11.87
C HIS A 241 -1.67 -6.60 -12.57
N MET A 242 -2.37 -6.37 -13.67
CA MET A 242 -3.21 -7.37 -14.33
C MET A 242 -3.26 -7.22 -15.84
N LEU A 243 -3.86 -8.22 -16.49
CA LEU A 243 -4.02 -8.31 -17.95
C LEU A 243 -2.67 -8.20 -18.68
N GLY A 244 -2.71 -7.94 -20.00
CA GLY A 244 -1.50 -7.81 -20.81
C GLY A 244 -0.76 -9.11 -21.05
N ASP A 245 0.46 -8.98 -21.53
CA ASP A 245 1.29 -10.12 -21.93
C ASP A 245 2.53 -10.26 -21.04
N TYR A 246 3.10 -11.46 -20.99
CA TYR A 246 4.38 -11.68 -20.35
C TYR A 246 5.49 -11.08 -21.23
N ASP A 247 6.13 -10.04 -20.73
CA ASP A 247 7.22 -9.32 -21.40
C ASP A 247 8.33 -9.00 -20.40
N GLU A 248 9.45 -9.69 -20.54
CA GLU A 248 10.60 -9.53 -19.64
C GLU A 248 11.32 -8.20 -19.82
N GLU A 249 11.29 -7.61 -21.01
CA GLU A 249 11.88 -6.29 -21.23
C GLU A 249 11.01 -5.23 -20.56
N LEU A 250 9.70 -5.28 -20.76
CA LEU A 250 8.76 -4.39 -20.07
C LEU A 250 8.94 -4.46 -18.55
N GLN A 251 9.00 -5.68 -17.98
CA GLN A 251 9.23 -5.87 -16.56
C GLN A 251 10.56 -5.26 -16.10
N THR A 252 11.61 -5.46 -16.88
CA THR A 252 12.94 -4.92 -16.60
C THR A 252 12.92 -3.39 -16.59
N ARG A 253 12.38 -2.77 -17.65
CA ARG A 253 12.33 -1.31 -17.77
C ARG A 253 11.43 -0.67 -16.70
N TRP A 254 10.32 -1.31 -16.43
CA TRP A 254 9.40 -0.83 -15.39
C TRP A 254 10.04 -0.87 -14.00
N LEU A 255 10.76 -1.94 -13.68
CA LEU A 255 11.50 -2.01 -12.43
C LEU A 255 12.63 -0.98 -12.35
N GLN A 256 13.36 -0.77 -13.45
CA GLN A 256 14.41 0.26 -13.51
C GLN A 256 13.82 1.65 -13.22
N PHE A 257 12.69 2.00 -13.82
CA PHE A 257 11.95 3.22 -13.50
C PHE A 257 11.45 3.21 -12.04
N GLY A 258 10.83 2.12 -11.61
CA GLY A 258 10.19 1.98 -10.30
C GLY A 258 11.15 2.15 -9.12
N VAL A 259 12.40 1.73 -9.27
CA VAL A 259 13.44 1.89 -8.23
C VAL A 259 13.77 3.37 -7.96
N PHE A 260 13.62 4.23 -8.96
CA PHE A 260 13.80 5.67 -8.82
C PHE A 260 12.49 6.42 -8.52
N SER A 261 11.35 5.76 -8.59
CA SER A 261 10.06 6.36 -8.23
C SER A 261 9.91 6.53 -6.71
N PRO A 262 8.96 7.35 -6.22
CA PRO A 262 8.88 7.65 -4.79
C PRO A 262 8.78 6.42 -3.90
N ILE A 263 7.91 5.47 -4.25
CA ILE A 263 7.72 4.21 -3.50
C ILE A 263 8.01 3.02 -4.44
N THR A 264 8.81 2.07 -3.97
CA THR A 264 9.15 0.86 -4.72
C THR A 264 8.32 -0.31 -4.20
N ARG A 265 7.14 -0.51 -4.80
CA ARG A 265 6.23 -1.59 -4.45
C ARG A 265 6.06 -2.53 -5.65
N LEU A 266 6.53 -3.77 -5.51
CA LEU A 266 6.20 -4.85 -6.43
C LEU A 266 4.78 -5.33 -6.08
N HIS A 267 3.85 -5.21 -7.03
CA HIS A 267 2.47 -5.64 -6.83
C HIS A 267 1.93 -6.30 -8.09
N SER A 268 1.11 -7.34 -7.91
CA SER A 268 0.49 -8.07 -9.01
C SER A 268 -0.82 -8.72 -8.58
N SER A 269 -1.62 -9.07 -9.59
CA SER A 269 -2.87 -9.81 -9.41
C SER A 269 -2.63 -11.29 -9.05
N ARG A 270 -3.74 -12.00 -8.85
CA ARG A 270 -3.81 -13.44 -8.57
C ARG A 270 -3.33 -14.33 -9.74
N SER A 271 -3.12 -13.77 -10.93
CA SER A 271 -2.64 -14.54 -12.07
C SER A 271 -1.22 -15.08 -11.86
N PRO A 272 -0.97 -16.38 -12.05
CA PRO A 272 0.38 -16.95 -11.97
C PRO A 272 1.37 -16.34 -12.98
N PHE A 273 0.87 -15.82 -14.11
CA PHE A 273 1.70 -15.20 -15.14
C PHE A 273 2.19 -13.80 -14.77
N ASN A 274 1.60 -13.17 -13.76
CA ASN A 274 1.93 -11.82 -13.32
C ASN A 274 2.89 -11.79 -12.13
N SER A 275 3.62 -12.87 -11.92
CA SER A 275 4.63 -12.98 -10.87
C SER A 275 5.69 -11.88 -11.00
N LYS A 276 6.11 -11.31 -9.87
CA LYS A 276 7.15 -10.27 -9.82
C LYS A 276 8.42 -10.73 -9.09
N GLU A 277 8.46 -11.98 -8.69
CA GLU A 277 9.61 -12.59 -8.04
C GLU A 277 10.76 -12.74 -9.07
N PRO A 278 11.95 -12.18 -8.80
CA PRO A 278 13.04 -12.14 -9.77
C PRO A 278 13.50 -13.51 -10.29
N TRP A 279 13.28 -14.56 -9.52
CA TRP A 279 13.70 -15.91 -9.88
C TRP A 279 12.77 -16.67 -10.87
N PHE A 280 11.65 -16.05 -11.25
CA PHE A 280 10.76 -16.60 -12.29
C PHE A 280 11.05 -16.04 -13.68
N PHE A 281 12.00 -15.11 -13.78
CA PHE A 281 12.45 -14.54 -15.05
C PHE A 281 13.74 -15.17 -15.54
N SER A 282 14.10 -14.92 -16.79
CA SER A 282 15.38 -15.35 -17.36
C SER A 282 16.57 -14.90 -16.49
N GLU A 283 17.69 -15.57 -16.63
CA GLU A 283 18.89 -15.26 -15.84
C GLU A 283 19.31 -13.80 -15.99
N THR A 284 19.21 -13.24 -17.19
CA THR A 284 19.56 -11.84 -17.48
C THR A 284 18.61 -10.89 -16.75
N THR A 285 17.30 -11.06 -16.93
CA THR A 285 16.27 -10.23 -16.27
C THR A 285 16.39 -10.36 -14.75
N SER A 286 16.52 -11.57 -14.23
CA SER A 286 16.71 -11.82 -12.80
C SER A 286 17.93 -11.08 -12.22
N LYS A 287 19.06 -11.12 -12.91
CA LYS A 287 20.29 -10.38 -12.48
C LYS A 287 20.03 -8.87 -12.42
N ILE A 288 19.37 -8.32 -13.44
CA ILE A 288 19.03 -6.89 -13.49
C ILE A 288 18.09 -6.54 -12.35
N MET A 289 16.99 -7.27 -12.18
CA MET A 289 16.02 -7.03 -11.11
C MET A 289 16.69 -7.03 -9.72
N LYS A 290 17.51 -8.03 -9.43
CA LYS A 290 18.27 -8.15 -8.17
C LYS A 290 19.20 -6.95 -7.96
N LYS A 291 19.90 -6.49 -9.01
CA LYS A 291 20.79 -5.33 -8.97
C LYS A 291 20.00 -4.06 -8.58
N TYR A 292 18.87 -3.79 -9.23
CA TYR A 292 18.10 -2.58 -9.02
C TYR A 292 17.36 -2.58 -7.67
N LEU A 293 16.81 -3.70 -7.22
CA LEU A 293 16.21 -3.81 -5.89
C LEU A 293 17.23 -3.59 -4.76
N ARG A 294 18.47 -4.02 -4.93
CA ARG A 294 19.56 -3.69 -3.97
C ARG A 294 19.94 -2.21 -4.04
N LEU A 295 20.01 -1.63 -5.25
CA LEU A 295 20.28 -0.21 -5.44
C LEU A 295 19.25 0.64 -4.70
N ARG A 296 17.97 0.29 -4.72
CA ARG A 296 16.94 1.01 -3.97
C ARG A 296 17.29 1.17 -2.49
N HIS A 297 17.72 0.10 -1.84
CA HIS A 297 18.08 0.17 -0.43
C HIS A 297 19.36 0.98 -0.18
N GLN A 298 20.33 0.95 -1.10
CA GLN A 298 21.51 1.80 -1.03
C GLN A 298 21.16 3.29 -1.15
N MET A 299 20.09 3.62 -1.87
CA MET A 299 19.61 4.99 -2.06
C MET A 299 18.78 5.52 -0.87
N ILE A 300 18.38 4.70 0.09
CA ILE A 300 17.50 5.15 1.20
C ILE A 300 18.05 6.39 1.92
N PRO A 301 19.35 6.49 2.27
CA PRO A 301 19.87 7.70 2.91
C PRO A 301 19.71 8.96 2.04
N TYR A 302 19.96 8.84 0.74
CA TYR A 302 19.78 9.92 -0.23
C TYR A 302 18.30 10.33 -0.34
N LEU A 303 17.41 9.37 -0.52
CA LEU A 303 15.97 9.61 -0.61
C LEU A 303 15.41 10.26 0.67
N TYR A 304 15.83 9.77 1.83
CA TYR A 304 15.41 10.32 3.12
C TYR A 304 15.87 11.77 3.32
N ASN A 305 17.11 12.09 2.97
CA ASN A 305 17.63 13.45 3.02
C ASN A 305 16.87 14.41 2.10
N ASN A 306 16.59 13.98 0.85
CA ASN A 306 15.81 14.79 -0.08
C ASN A 306 14.37 15.01 0.43
N MET A 307 13.77 14.02 1.08
CA MET A 307 12.46 14.14 1.71
C MET A 307 12.45 15.22 2.80
N ILE A 308 13.46 15.26 3.66
CA ILE A 308 13.61 16.31 4.69
C ILE A 308 13.71 17.70 4.04
N GLN A 309 14.51 17.83 3.00
CA GLN A 309 14.65 19.10 2.28
C GLN A 309 13.31 19.54 1.63
N LEU A 310 12.59 18.61 1.00
CA LEU A 310 11.27 18.89 0.40
C LEU A 310 10.29 19.43 1.44
N ILE A 311 10.22 18.85 2.63
CA ILE A 311 9.33 19.30 3.70
C ILE A 311 9.73 20.71 4.20
N GLN A 312 11.01 20.98 4.36
CA GLN A 312 11.50 22.30 4.77
C GLN A 312 11.14 23.40 3.77
N ILE A 313 11.17 23.09 2.47
CA ILE A 313 10.79 24.02 1.40
C ILE A 313 9.28 24.29 1.42
N THR A 314 8.46 23.28 1.67
CA THR A 314 6.98 23.44 1.71
C THR A 314 6.48 24.18 2.93
N VAL A 315 7.25 24.26 4.01
CA VAL A 315 6.91 24.99 5.23
C VAL A 315 7.22 26.50 5.11
N THR A 316 8.14 26.89 4.24
CA THR A 316 8.42 28.32 3.98
C THR A 316 7.52 28.86 2.88
N PRO A 317 6.80 30.01 3.08
CA PRO A 317 5.89 30.56 2.08
C PRO A 317 6.67 31.29 0.95
N ARG A 318 7.52 30.59 0.26
CA ARG A 318 8.12 31.06 -0.99
C ARG A 318 7.49 30.30 -2.14
N VAL A 319 6.97 31.10 -3.09
CA VAL A 319 6.35 30.70 -4.35
C VAL A 319 6.97 29.42 -4.90
N MET A 320 6.09 28.43 -5.13
CA MET A 320 6.48 27.13 -5.67
C MET A 320 7.07 27.26 -7.08
N PHE A 321 8.36 27.42 -7.16
CA PHE A 321 9.13 26.81 -8.23
C PHE A 321 9.81 25.59 -7.58
N ILE A 322 9.49 24.41 -8.08
CA ILE A 322 10.08 23.15 -7.63
C ILE A 322 11.58 23.27 -7.85
N PRO A 323 12.38 23.23 -6.78
CA PRO A 323 13.82 23.32 -6.95
C PRO A 323 14.34 22.11 -7.69
N GLU A 324 15.46 22.27 -8.30
CA GLU A 324 16.30 21.39 -9.12
C GLU A 324 16.34 19.89 -8.72
N CYS A 325 16.02 19.53 -7.48
CA CYS A 325 16.01 18.15 -6.98
C CYS A 325 14.95 17.24 -7.62
N ASN A 326 13.74 17.73 -7.84
CA ASN A 326 12.69 16.94 -8.53
C ASN A 326 12.95 16.94 -10.04
N ILE A 327 13.45 18.04 -10.58
CA ILE A 327 13.87 18.12 -11.98
C ILE A 327 15.07 17.21 -12.24
N LEU A 328 16.02 17.10 -11.31
CA LEU A 328 17.17 16.21 -11.44
C LEU A 328 16.76 14.73 -11.37
N THR A 329 15.83 14.40 -10.50
CA THR A 329 15.23 13.04 -10.41
C THR A 329 14.42 12.74 -11.67
N ILE A 330 13.61 13.69 -12.15
CA ILE A 330 12.83 13.58 -13.39
C ILE A 330 13.76 13.56 -14.60
N LEU A 331 14.79 14.42 -14.67
CA LEU A 331 15.76 14.45 -15.76
C LEU A 331 16.67 13.22 -15.77
N LEU A 332 17.04 12.69 -14.61
CA LEU A 332 17.71 11.40 -14.51
C LEU A 332 16.79 10.25 -14.95
N MET A 333 15.52 10.30 -14.57
CA MET A 333 14.49 9.36 -15.04
C MET A 333 14.27 9.49 -16.54
N MET A 334 14.14 10.71 -17.09
CA MET A 334 13.97 10.95 -18.53
C MET A 334 15.24 10.56 -19.30
N LYS A 335 16.43 10.92 -18.84
CA LYS A 335 17.69 10.46 -19.47
C LYS A 335 17.86 8.95 -19.40
N CYS A 336 17.42 8.29 -18.31
CA CYS A 336 17.40 6.85 -18.26
C CYS A 336 16.40 6.27 -19.28
N ILE A 337 15.27 6.93 -19.51
CA ILE A 337 14.27 6.52 -20.50
C ILE A 337 14.77 6.79 -21.93
N ASP A 338 15.34 7.96 -22.20
CA ASP A 338 15.94 8.29 -23.51
C ASP A 338 17.15 7.44 -23.87
N MET A 339 17.87 6.91 -22.88
CA MET A 339 18.94 5.92 -23.07
C MET A 339 18.42 4.49 -23.20
N LEU A 340 17.14 4.26 -22.95
CA LEU A 340 16.49 2.94 -22.90
C LEU A 340 15.51 2.74 -24.08
N LEU A 341 15.17 3.81 -24.84
CA LEU A 341 14.44 3.81 -26.10
C LEU A 341 15.42 3.95 -27.28
#